data_fd164799aba9073d83d224cb93cdbc99
#
_entry.id   fd164799aba9073d83d224cb93cdbc99
#
_cell.length_a   1.000
_cell.length_b   1.000
_cell.length_c   1.000
_cell.angle_alpha   90.00
_cell.angle_beta   90.00
_cell.angle_gamma   90.00
#
_symmetry.space_group_name_H-M   'P 1'
#
loop_
_entity.id
_entity.type
_entity.pdbx_description
1 polymer ?
#
loop_
_entity_poly.entity_id
_entity_poly.type
_entity_poly.pdbx_seq_one_letter_code
_entity_poly.pdbx_strand_id
1 'polypeptide(L)'
;MSVERILWLGFDDERLKNMTSDELDDVIVSYMEMYPDIPIKEVYMFFDEIQLIKDWEYFVLRVYKSYCKNIFVCGSNATMLSTELSSALRGYPLEYETYPLSFNEYCRFKGIPTKGFLEQDKARLRTAFEAYNMESAFPEIVLTSSKSEQTKLLQGYFDTMLLKDLVEHYRISNIGVVRYFVKRIMANLTKPTSINAIYKDIKSQGLKVSKDDLYLWANYICDIFMFIRISRYDRSLVKEQKSLDKYYCIDNGLRGTVLIPQSNDNGKGLENIVLLQLNRIKQPSDKITYYQGDKECDFVHQRNESVILLIQVTWDMTDESTRAREISGILEASQVTGCDNLLIITKEEECMIEIEGKRIQVLPAWKWLLTPVE
;
A
#
# COMPACT_ATOMS: atom_id res chain seq x y z
N MET A 1 -26.46 -15.46 6.27
CA MET A 1 -26.88 -14.33 7.14
C MET A 1 -27.96 -13.57 6.37
N SER A 2 -29.08 -13.21 7.00
CA SER A 2 -30.14 -12.38 6.37
C SER A 2 -29.59 -10.96 6.17
N VAL A 3 -29.98 -10.30 5.06
CA VAL A 3 -29.59 -8.90 4.75
C VAL A 3 -30.13 -7.93 5.81
N GLU A 4 -31.26 -8.26 6.41
CA GLU A 4 -31.87 -7.48 7.49
C GLU A 4 -31.00 -7.37 8.76
N ARG A 5 -30.02 -8.26 8.94
CA ARG A 5 -29.04 -8.20 10.04
C ARG A 5 -27.82 -7.33 9.71
N ILE A 6 -27.85 -6.61 8.61
CA ILE A 6 -26.75 -5.71 8.18
C ILE A 6 -27.29 -4.28 8.24
N LEU A 7 -26.71 -3.47 9.09
CA LEU A 7 -26.86 -2.01 9.07
C LEU A 7 -25.63 -1.41 8.39
N TRP A 8 -25.78 -0.84 7.21
CA TRP A 8 -24.72 -0.16 6.49
C TRP A 8 -25.06 1.31 6.28
N LEU A 9 -24.09 2.18 6.56
CA LEU A 9 -24.18 3.63 6.37
C LEU A 9 -22.88 4.17 5.77
N GLY A 10 -22.98 4.89 4.64
CA GLY A 10 -21.91 5.67 4.04
C GLY A 10 -22.09 7.14 4.36
N PHE A 11 -21.18 7.72 5.14
CA PHE A 11 -21.25 9.12 5.57
C PHE A 11 -20.72 10.12 4.52
N ASP A 12 -20.27 9.63 3.39
CA ASP A 12 -20.01 10.42 2.18
C ASP A 12 -21.27 10.82 1.41
N ASP A 13 -22.44 10.27 1.78
CA ASP A 13 -23.74 10.68 1.23
C ASP A 13 -24.04 12.13 1.65
N GLU A 14 -24.33 12.99 0.66
CA GLU A 14 -24.58 14.42 0.87
C GLU A 14 -25.74 14.69 1.83
N ARG A 15 -26.69 13.78 1.95
CA ARG A 15 -27.85 13.88 2.85
C ARG A 15 -27.45 13.76 4.32
N LEU A 16 -26.32 13.11 4.60
CA LEU A 16 -25.78 12.88 5.94
C LEU A 16 -24.67 13.89 6.31
N LYS A 17 -24.25 14.74 5.37
CA LYS A 17 -23.10 15.66 5.52
C LYS A 17 -23.15 16.57 6.75
N ASN A 18 -24.36 16.92 7.23
CA ASN A 18 -24.54 17.79 8.40
C ASN A 18 -24.95 17.02 9.65
N MET A 19 -24.94 15.68 9.60
CA MET A 19 -25.31 14.84 10.72
C MET A 19 -24.31 15.03 11.87
N THR A 20 -24.82 15.08 13.07
CA THR A 20 -24.03 15.17 14.30
C THR A 20 -23.94 13.82 15.01
N SER A 21 -22.98 13.67 15.91
CA SER A 21 -22.84 12.44 16.70
C SER A 21 -24.07 12.09 17.56
N ASP A 22 -24.86 13.10 17.94
CA ASP A 22 -26.10 12.89 18.70
C ASP A 22 -27.21 12.29 17.82
N GLU A 23 -27.28 12.68 16.54
CA GLU A 23 -28.26 12.15 15.57
C GLU A 23 -27.93 10.73 15.11
N LEU A 24 -26.69 10.25 15.33
CA LEU A 24 -26.31 8.87 15.04
C LEU A 24 -27.09 7.84 15.90
N ASP A 25 -27.54 8.21 17.09
CA ASP A 25 -28.36 7.33 17.92
C ASP A 25 -29.75 7.09 17.28
N ASP A 26 -30.30 8.09 16.58
CA ASP A 26 -31.58 7.97 15.87
C ASP A 26 -31.52 6.90 14.77
N VAL A 27 -30.35 6.69 14.17
CA VAL A 27 -30.11 5.61 13.20
C VAL A 27 -30.29 4.24 13.85
N ILE A 28 -29.74 4.06 15.05
CA ILE A 28 -29.87 2.77 15.80
C ILE A 28 -31.32 2.56 16.22
N VAL A 29 -31.99 3.60 16.69
CA VAL A 29 -33.41 3.54 17.07
C VAL A 29 -34.28 3.21 15.86
N SER A 30 -34.11 3.92 14.75
CA SER A 30 -34.84 3.68 13.51
C SER A 30 -34.65 2.26 12.98
N TYR A 31 -33.42 1.73 13.08
CA TYR A 31 -33.17 0.33 12.70
C TYR A 31 -33.92 -0.65 13.60
N MET A 32 -33.94 -0.45 14.92
CA MET A 32 -34.70 -1.30 15.87
C MET A 32 -36.20 -1.22 15.63
N GLU A 33 -36.74 -0.06 15.25
CA GLU A 33 -38.13 0.12 14.88
C GLU A 33 -38.51 -0.61 13.58
N MET A 34 -37.61 -0.57 12.58
CA MET A 34 -37.81 -1.28 11.30
C MET A 34 -37.74 -2.81 11.44
N TYR A 35 -36.90 -3.30 12.36
CA TYR A 35 -36.67 -4.74 12.56
C TYR A 35 -36.77 -5.14 14.02
N PRO A 36 -37.99 -5.05 14.64
CA PRO A 36 -38.17 -5.26 16.07
C PRO A 36 -37.89 -6.70 16.54
N ASP A 37 -37.98 -7.67 15.63
CA ASP A 37 -37.73 -9.08 15.94
C ASP A 37 -36.23 -9.47 15.85
N ILE A 38 -35.37 -8.57 15.41
CA ILE A 38 -33.92 -8.83 15.30
C ILE A 38 -33.20 -8.28 16.54
N PRO A 39 -32.59 -9.15 17.37
CA PRO A 39 -31.79 -8.66 18.49
C PRO A 39 -30.63 -7.80 18.03
N ILE A 40 -30.56 -6.57 18.50
CA ILE A 40 -29.54 -5.59 18.06
C ILE A 40 -28.09 -6.10 18.23
N LYS A 41 -27.85 -6.96 19.23
CA LYS A 41 -26.52 -7.57 19.49
C LYS A 41 -26.07 -8.56 18.40
N GLU A 42 -26.99 -9.02 17.54
CA GLU A 42 -26.75 -9.96 16.45
C GLU A 42 -26.62 -9.25 15.08
N VAL A 43 -26.73 -7.92 15.08
CA VAL A 43 -26.60 -7.08 13.90
C VAL A 43 -25.11 -6.85 13.58
N TYR A 44 -24.79 -6.73 12.32
CA TYR A 44 -23.49 -6.33 11.82
C TYR A 44 -23.60 -4.90 11.32
N MET A 45 -22.85 -3.98 11.94
CA MET A 45 -22.90 -2.55 11.65
C MET A 45 -21.66 -2.15 10.86
N PHE A 46 -21.87 -1.53 9.70
CA PHE A 46 -20.81 -1.03 8.83
C PHE A 46 -20.98 0.49 8.69
N PHE A 47 -19.98 1.21 9.13
CA PHE A 47 -19.91 2.67 9.09
C PHE A 47 -18.77 3.08 8.15
N ASP A 48 -19.15 3.50 6.95
CA ASP A 48 -18.21 3.88 5.89
C ASP A 48 -17.96 5.40 5.92
N GLU A 49 -16.69 5.82 5.80
CA GLU A 49 -16.25 7.22 5.89
C GLU A 49 -16.75 7.96 7.15
N ILE A 50 -16.88 7.24 8.27
CA ILE A 50 -17.47 7.78 9.53
C ILE A 50 -16.67 8.95 10.11
N GLN A 51 -15.37 9.08 9.78
CA GLN A 51 -14.53 10.21 10.19
C GLN A 51 -15.02 11.57 9.66
N LEU A 52 -15.99 11.57 8.74
CA LEU A 52 -16.64 12.80 8.30
C LEU A 52 -17.59 13.38 9.38
N ILE A 53 -17.97 12.58 10.37
CA ILE A 53 -18.80 13.00 11.49
C ILE A 53 -17.90 13.35 12.68
N LYS A 54 -18.04 14.55 13.22
CA LYS A 54 -17.27 14.96 14.39
C LYS A 54 -17.65 14.14 15.62
N ASP A 55 -16.66 13.79 16.44
CA ASP A 55 -16.83 13.03 17.70
C ASP A 55 -17.46 11.63 17.51
N TRP A 56 -17.34 11.06 16.31
CA TRP A 56 -17.91 9.74 15.94
C TRP A 56 -17.37 8.58 16.80
N GLU A 57 -16.14 8.67 17.28
CA GLU A 57 -15.48 7.65 18.07
C GLU A 57 -16.21 7.39 19.42
N TYR A 58 -16.82 8.43 20.01
CA TYR A 58 -17.64 8.28 21.21
C TYR A 58 -18.96 7.55 20.93
N PHE A 59 -19.56 7.81 19.78
CA PHE A 59 -20.72 7.06 19.31
C PHE A 59 -20.39 5.58 19.13
N VAL A 60 -19.33 5.26 18.40
CA VAL A 60 -18.91 3.86 18.18
C VAL A 60 -18.62 3.17 19.51
N LEU A 61 -17.94 3.82 20.45
CA LEU A 61 -17.69 3.29 21.78
C LEU A 61 -19.01 3.01 22.55
N ARG A 62 -19.98 3.91 22.45
CA ARG A 62 -21.29 3.77 23.10
C ARG A 62 -22.05 2.59 22.50
N VAL A 63 -22.09 2.49 21.19
CA VAL A 63 -22.72 1.36 20.47
C VAL A 63 -22.06 0.04 20.85
N TYR A 64 -20.73 -0.03 20.86
CA TYR A 64 -19.97 -1.20 21.26
C TYR A 64 -20.30 -1.69 22.68
N LYS A 65 -20.44 -0.74 23.62
CA LYS A 65 -20.73 -1.07 25.02
C LYS A 65 -22.20 -1.44 25.28
N SER A 66 -23.13 -0.79 24.58
CA SER A 66 -24.56 -0.84 24.93
C SER A 66 -25.42 -1.67 23.99
N TYR A 67 -25.02 -1.79 22.71
CA TYR A 67 -25.88 -2.40 21.69
C TYR A 67 -25.25 -3.61 21.01
N CYS A 68 -24.14 -3.44 20.30
CA CYS A 68 -23.57 -4.45 19.42
C CYS A 68 -22.04 -4.44 19.43
N LYS A 69 -21.42 -5.61 19.29
CA LYS A 69 -19.95 -5.74 19.20
C LYS A 69 -19.45 -5.98 17.77
N ASN A 70 -20.36 -6.28 16.83
CA ASN A 70 -20.01 -6.54 15.44
C ASN A 70 -20.02 -5.21 14.66
N ILE A 71 -19.07 -4.33 14.95
CA ILE A 71 -18.96 -3.00 14.35
C ILE A 71 -17.74 -2.98 13.44
N PHE A 72 -17.94 -2.54 12.20
CA PHE A 72 -16.91 -2.35 11.19
C PHE A 72 -16.89 -0.89 10.77
N VAL A 73 -15.75 -0.27 10.88
CA VAL A 73 -15.52 1.12 10.52
C VAL A 73 -14.50 1.15 9.41
N CYS A 74 -14.78 1.87 8.33
CA CYS A 74 -13.84 2.09 7.25
C CYS A 74 -13.70 3.57 6.91
N GLY A 75 -12.57 3.90 6.31
CA GLY A 75 -12.25 5.25 5.84
C GLY A 75 -10.96 5.29 5.06
N SER A 76 -10.82 6.33 4.25
CA SER A 76 -9.69 6.53 3.33
C SER A 76 -8.41 7.04 3.99
N ASN A 77 -8.45 7.45 5.27
CA ASN A 77 -7.32 8.02 5.99
C ASN A 77 -6.93 7.19 7.22
N ALA A 78 -5.78 6.49 7.13
CA ALA A 78 -5.27 5.63 8.19
C ALA A 78 -4.99 6.38 9.49
N THR A 79 -4.37 7.55 9.41
CA THR A 79 -3.91 8.29 10.59
C THR A 79 -5.07 8.85 11.39
N MET A 80 -6.13 9.31 10.73
CA MET A 80 -7.33 9.77 11.43
C MET A 80 -8.01 8.61 12.16
N LEU A 81 -8.28 7.51 11.46
CA LEU A 81 -8.92 6.36 12.06
C LEU A 81 -8.10 5.77 13.21
N SER A 82 -6.78 5.61 13.05
CA SER A 82 -5.94 4.98 14.07
C SER A 82 -5.72 5.86 15.30
N THR A 83 -5.52 7.18 15.15
CA THR A 83 -5.30 8.09 16.27
C THR A 83 -6.57 8.37 17.05
N GLU A 84 -7.69 8.61 16.37
CA GLU A 84 -8.99 8.85 17.00
C GLU A 84 -9.51 7.58 17.70
N LEU A 85 -9.45 6.43 17.01
CA LEU A 85 -9.82 5.14 17.58
C LEU A 85 -8.94 4.73 18.76
N SER A 86 -7.62 4.90 18.68
CA SER A 86 -6.72 4.49 19.76
C SER A 86 -6.91 5.31 21.02
N SER A 87 -7.25 6.59 20.89
CA SER A 87 -7.50 7.48 22.02
C SER A 87 -8.83 7.19 22.71
N ALA A 88 -9.91 6.99 21.95
CA ALA A 88 -11.25 6.77 22.48
C ALA A 88 -11.54 5.31 22.84
N LEU A 89 -11.14 4.35 21.97
CA LEU A 89 -11.47 2.94 22.11
C LEU A 89 -10.43 2.09 22.87
N ARG A 90 -9.29 2.68 23.26
CA ARG A 90 -8.30 2.11 24.21
C ARG A 90 -7.98 0.63 23.98
N GLY A 91 -7.69 0.22 22.73
CA GLY A 91 -7.25 -1.14 22.39
C GLY A 91 -8.37 -2.13 22.06
N TYR A 92 -9.63 -1.69 21.89
CA TYR A 92 -10.72 -2.53 21.38
C TYR A 92 -10.65 -2.83 19.88
N PRO A 93 -10.22 -1.88 19.00
CA PRO A 93 -10.24 -2.13 17.55
C PRO A 93 -9.14 -3.08 17.11
N LEU A 94 -9.48 -3.91 16.11
CA LEU A 94 -8.52 -4.62 15.28
C LEU A 94 -8.42 -3.89 13.94
N GLU A 95 -7.21 -3.51 13.55
CA GLU A 95 -6.95 -2.76 12.34
C GLU A 95 -6.59 -3.70 11.19
N TYR A 96 -7.21 -3.47 10.03
CA TYR A 96 -6.95 -4.19 8.80
C TYR A 96 -6.72 -3.21 7.65
N GLU A 97 -5.57 -3.29 7.02
CA GLU A 97 -5.27 -2.52 5.80
C GLU A 97 -5.78 -3.27 4.57
N THR A 98 -6.57 -2.59 3.73
CA THR A 98 -7.05 -3.14 2.47
C THR A 98 -6.23 -2.58 1.31
N TYR A 99 -5.57 -3.47 0.57
CA TYR A 99 -4.78 -3.14 -0.61
C TYR A 99 -5.56 -3.37 -1.90
N PRO A 100 -5.18 -2.77 -3.04
CA PRO A 100 -5.62 -3.23 -4.35
C PRO A 100 -5.42 -4.74 -4.50
N LEU A 101 -6.02 -5.39 -5.50
CA LEU A 101 -5.95 -6.84 -5.65
C LEU A 101 -4.51 -7.36 -5.63
N SER A 102 -4.25 -8.40 -4.85
CA SER A 102 -3.04 -9.22 -4.98
C SER A 102 -3.01 -9.93 -6.33
N PHE A 103 -1.85 -10.44 -6.76
CA PHE A 103 -1.77 -11.18 -8.02
C PHE A 103 -2.69 -12.42 -8.04
N ASN A 104 -2.84 -13.10 -6.91
CA ASN A 104 -3.77 -14.23 -6.79
C ASN A 104 -5.24 -13.78 -6.97
N GLU A 105 -5.63 -12.69 -6.35
CA GLU A 105 -6.97 -12.11 -6.52
C GLU A 105 -7.19 -11.59 -7.93
N TYR A 106 -6.21 -10.90 -8.52
CA TYR A 106 -6.23 -10.47 -9.91
C TYR A 106 -6.47 -11.64 -10.87
N CYS A 107 -5.74 -12.75 -10.70
CA CYS A 107 -5.95 -13.95 -11.49
C CYS A 107 -7.37 -14.49 -11.33
N ARG A 108 -7.91 -14.53 -10.12
CA ARG A 108 -9.30 -14.96 -9.85
C ARG A 108 -10.32 -14.06 -10.53
N PHE A 109 -10.14 -12.73 -10.48
CA PHE A 109 -11.00 -11.76 -11.17
C PHE A 109 -10.97 -11.94 -12.70
N LYS A 110 -9.82 -12.34 -13.25
CA LYS A 110 -9.64 -12.61 -14.70
C LYS A 110 -9.98 -14.06 -15.10
N GLY A 111 -10.42 -14.92 -14.16
CA GLY A 111 -10.72 -16.33 -14.43
C GLY A 111 -9.49 -17.16 -14.80
N ILE A 112 -8.29 -16.78 -14.30
CA ILE A 112 -7.04 -17.48 -14.58
C ILE A 112 -6.76 -18.48 -13.44
N PRO A 113 -6.57 -19.79 -13.75
CA PRO A 113 -6.25 -20.77 -12.72
C PRO A 113 -4.92 -20.49 -12.03
N THR A 114 -4.91 -20.54 -10.69
CA THR A 114 -3.71 -20.33 -9.88
C THR A 114 -3.19 -21.61 -9.22
N LYS A 115 -3.79 -22.77 -9.53
CA LYS A 115 -3.41 -24.11 -9.04
C LYS A 115 -3.39 -25.10 -10.21
N GLY A 116 -2.56 -26.16 -10.11
CA GLY A 116 -2.52 -27.25 -11.09
C GLY A 116 -1.76 -26.86 -12.36
N PHE A 117 -0.50 -26.60 -12.24
CA PHE A 117 0.34 -25.97 -13.27
C PHE A 117 0.69 -26.89 -14.45
N LEU A 118 -0.20 -27.01 -15.42
CA LEU A 118 0.19 -27.41 -16.77
C LEU A 118 1.03 -26.30 -17.42
N GLU A 119 1.85 -26.64 -18.42
CA GLU A 119 2.68 -25.61 -19.10
C GLU A 119 1.84 -24.47 -19.71
N GLN A 120 0.62 -24.80 -20.19
CA GLN A 120 -0.31 -23.80 -20.69
C GLN A 120 -0.79 -22.84 -19.57
N ASP A 121 -0.99 -23.33 -18.36
CA ASP A 121 -1.40 -22.51 -17.23
C ASP A 121 -0.25 -21.60 -16.77
N LYS A 122 0.99 -22.09 -16.76
CA LYS A 122 2.18 -21.28 -16.52
C LYS A 122 2.33 -20.16 -17.56
N ALA A 123 2.08 -20.43 -18.84
CA ALA A 123 2.12 -19.42 -19.88
C ALA A 123 1.06 -18.33 -19.66
N ARG A 124 -0.17 -18.71 -19.26
CA ARG A 124 -1.24 -17.76 -18.90
C ARG A 124 -0.85 -16.91 -17.69
N LEU A 125 -0.25 -17.51 -16.66
CA LEU A 125 0.19 -16.80 -15.45
C LEU A 125 1.31 -15.80 -15.76
N ARG A 126 2.27 -16.14 -16.62
CA ARG A 126 3.33 -15.22 -17.09
C ARG A 126 2.73 -14.01 -17.81
N THR A 127 1.83 -14.24 -18.77
CA THR A 127 1.12 -13.15 -19.47
C THR A 127 0.29 -12.29 -18.50
N ALA A 128 -0.42 -12.92 -17.57
CA ALA A 128 -1.19 -12.21 -16.55
C ALA A 128 -0.30 -11.37 -15.63
N PHE A 129 0.87 -11.88 -15.26
CA PHE A 129 1.85 -11.18 -14.45
C PHE A 129 2.41 -9.94 -15.17
N GLU A 130 2.73 -10.04 -16.46
CA GLU A 130 3.17 -8.88 -17.26
C GLU A 130 2.11 -7.77 -17.28
N ALA A 131 0.84 -8.15 -17.46
CA ALA A 131 -0.27 -7.20 -17.39
C ALA A 131 -0.40 -6.59 -15.97
N TYR A 132 -0.39 -7.43 -14.93
CA TYR A 132 -0.47 -7.01 -13.54
C TYR A 132 0.67 -6.06 -13.14
N ASN A 133 1.88 -6.26 -13.68
CA ASN A 133 3.03 -5.40 -13.41
C ASN A 133 2.88 -3.98 -13.99
N MET A 134 2.12 -3.82 -15.05
CA MET A 134 1.99 -2.55 -15.78
C MET A 134 0.66 -1.85 -15.57
N GLU A 135 -0.37 -2.61 -15.23
CA GLU A 135 -1.74 -2.14 -15.12
C GLU A 135 -2.13 -1.89 -13.65
N SER A 136 -3.34 -1.41 -13.45
CA SER A 136 -3.91 -1.23 -12.13
C SER A 136 -4.48 -2.53 -11.58
N ALA A 137 -4.35 -2.69 -10.27
CA ALA A 137 -4.95 -3.75 -9.49
C ALA A 137 -6.19 -3.30 -8.70
N PHE A 138 -6.73 -2.10 -8.94
CA PHE A 138 -8.02 -1.72 -8.37
C PHE A 138 -9.15 -2.56 -8.97
N PRO A 139 -10.04 -3.14 -8.15
CA PRO A 139 -11.05 -4.10 -8.61
C PRO A 139 -11.91 -3.59 -9.78
N GLU A 140 -12.42 -2.38 -9.70
CA GLU A 140 -13.24 -1.78 -10.76
C GLU A 140 -12.47 -1.63 -12.08
N ILE A 141 -11.19 -1.22 -12.00
CA ILE A 141 -10.32 -1.11 -13.20
C ILE A 141 -10.09 -2.49 -13.82
N VAL A 142 -9.83 -3.50 -12.99
CA VAL A 142 -9.58 -4.88 -13.46
C VAL A 142 -10.82 -5.46 -14.15
N LEU A 143 -12.03 -5.10 -13.70
CA LEU A 143 -13.29 -5.55 -14.29
C LEU A 143 -13.70 -4.75 -15.53
N THR A 144 -13.17 -3.53 -15.72
CA THR A 144 -13.45 -2.69 -16.86
C THR A 144 -12.71 -3.20 -18.10
N SER A 145 -13.42 -3.47 -19.19
CA SER A 145 -12.84 -4.02 -20.42
C SER A 145 -12.21 -2.95 -21.35
N SER A 146 -12.72 -1.72 -21.30
CA SER A 146 -12.28 -0.61 -22.15
C SER A 146 -11.04 0.09 -21.59
N LYS A 147 -9.92 0.06 -22.31
CA LYS A 147 -8.69 0.77 -21.91
C LYS A 147 -8.89 2.27 -21.73
N SER A 148 -9.75 2.89 -22.56
CA SER A 148 -10.07 4.32 -22.43
C SER A 148 -10.82 4.61 -21.13
N GLU A 149 -11.75 3.74 -20.73
CA GLU A 149 -12.49 3.86 -19.47
C GLU A 149 -11.57 3.60 -18.27
N GLN A 150 -10.73 2.57 -18.34
CA GLN A 150 -9.72 2.31 -17.31
C GLN A 150 -8.85 3.54 -17.04
N THR A 151 -8.38 4.22 -18.12
CA THR A 151 -7.56 5.42 -17.99
C THR A 151 -8.33 6.56 -17.33
N LYS A 152 -9.59 6.77 -17.70
CA LYS A 152 -10.44 7.82 -17.09
C LYS A 152 -10.72 7.55 -15.62
N LEU A 153 -11.03 6.29 -15.27
CA LEU A 153 -11.25 5.90 -13.88
C LEU A 153 -9.98 6.10 -13.04
N LEU A 154 -8.82 5.67 -13.53
CA LEU A 154 -7.54 5.88 -12.85
C LEU A 154 -7.21 7.37 -12.66
N GLN A 155 -7.48 8.20 -13.66
CA GLN A 155 -7.34 9.65 -13.51
C GLN A 155 -8.28 10.19 -12.44
N GLY A 156 -9.53 9.73 -12.42
CA GLY A 156 -10.50 10.08 -11.37
C GLY A 156 -10.00 9.69 -9.97
N TYR A 157 -9.48 8.47 -9.80
CA TYR A 157 -8.92 8.02 -8.52
C TYR A 157 -7.72 8.87 -8.09
N PHE A 158 -6.79 9.13 -9.01
CA PHE A 158 -5.65 9.99 -8.72
C PHE A 158 -6.07 11.41 -8.31
N ASP A 159 -7.02 12.00 -9.05
CA ASP A 159 -7.51 13.34 -8.74
C ASP A 159 -8.30 13.38 -7.42
N THR A 160 -9.07 12.34 -7.08
CA THR A 160 -9.74 12.22 -5.78
C THR A 160 -8.72 12.16 -4.64
N MET A 161 -7.74 11.27 -4.72
CA MET A 161 -6.67 11.17 -3.72
C MET A 161 -5.90 12.48 -3.58
N LEU A 162 -5.61 13.16 -4.69
CA LEU A 162 -4.84 14.41 -4.66
C LEU A 162 -5.67 15.59 -4.16
N LEU A 163 -6.91 15.77 -4.65
CA LEU A 163 -7.69 16.97 -4.38
C LEU A 163 -8.51 16.82 -3.09
N LYS A 164 -9.28 15.74 -2.94
CA LYS A 164 -10.15 15.52 -1.80
C LYS A 164 -9.34 15.08 -0.57
N ASP A 165 -8.57 13.98 -0.71
CA ASP A 165 -7.95 13.35 0.45
C ASP A 165 -6.68 14.08 0.90
N LEU A 166 -5.92 14.70 -0.03
CA LEU A 166 -4.71 15.44 0.32
C LEU A 166 -4.95 16.95 0.47
N VAL A 167 -5.42 17.62 -0.61
CA VAL A 167 -5.49 19.09 -0.64
C VAL A 167 -6.59 19.63 0.25
N GLU A 168 -7.82 19.14 0.14
CA GLU A 168 -8.95 19.63 0.94
C GLU A 168 -8.79 19.24 2.41
N HIS A 169 -8.46 17.97 2.66
CA HIS A 169 -8.35 17.45 4.00
C HIS A 169 -7.28 18.20 4.82
N TYR A 170 -6.06 18.34 4.28
CA TYR A 170 -4.95 19.05 4.95
C TYR A 170 -4.92 20.55 4.65
N ARG A 171 -5.94 21.10 3.97
CA ARG A 171 -6.10 22.52 3.65
C ARG A 171 -4.87 23.13 2.95
N ILE A 172 -4.32 22.40 1.97
CA ILE A 172 -3.15 22.84 1.22
C ILE A 172 -3.56 23.90 0.20
N SER A 173 -3.00 25.10 0.31
CA SER A 173 -3.38 26.24 -0.53
C SER A 173 -2.76 26.20 -1.94
N ASN A 174 -1.58 25.58 -2.11
CA ASN A 174 -0.85 25.60 -3.39
C ASN A 174 -0.96 24.26 -4.14
N ILE A 175 -2.11 24.05 -4.82
CA ILE A 175 -2.40 22.81 -5.56
C ILE A 175 -1.35 22.51 -6.63
N GLY A 176 -0.85 23.52 -7.35
CA GLY A 176 0.15 23.33 -8.41
C GLY A 176 1.47 22.77 -7.88
N VAL A 177 1.93 23.28 -6.73
CA VAL A 177 3.17 22.80 -6.11
C VAL A 177 3.01 21.42 -5.51
N VAL A 178 1.88 21.11 -4.86
CA VAL A 178 1.66 19.76 -4.32
C VAL A 178 1.54 18.72 -5.44
N ARG A 179 0.86 19.05 -6.54
CA ARG A 179 0.80 18.17 -7.73
C ARG A 179 2.20 17.91 -8.29
N TYR A 180 3.04 18.92 -8.38
CA TYR A 180 4.41 18.79 -8.82
C TYR A 180 5.22 17.92 -7.85
N PHE A 181 5.08 18.14 -6.54
CA PHE A 181 5.71 17.34 -5.49
C PHE A 181 5.35 15.85 -5.62
N VAL A 182 4.06 15.53 -5.70
CA VAL A 182 3.57 14.15 -5.90
C VAL A 182 4.16 13.55 -7.18
N LYS A 183 4.19 14.31 -8.28
CA LYS A 183 4.81 13.89 -9.55
C LYS A 183 6.29 13.58 -9.40
N ARG A 184 7.04 14.36 -8.61
CA ARG A 184 8.48 14.12 -8.33
C ARG A 184 8.70 12.86 -7.50
N ILE A 185 7.87 12.59 -6.48
CA ILE A 185 7.89 11.33 -5.72
C ILE A 185 7.60 10.15 -6.67
N MET A 186 6.53 10.26 -7.49
CA MET A 186 6.14 9.22 -8.45
C MET A 186 7.24 8.91 -9.48
N ALA A 187 7.97 9.92 -9.95
CA ALA A 187 9.09 9.72 -10.87
C ALA A 187 10.29 9.03 -10.22
N ASN A 188 10.46 9.20 -8.89
CA ASN A 188 11.58 8.64 -8.13
C ASN A 188 11.23 7.38 -7.35
N LEU A 189 10.10 6.71 -7.68
CA LEU A 189 9.71 5.45 -7.02
C LEU A 189 10.87 4.46 -6.98
N THR A 190 10.93 3.69 -5.89
CA THR A 190 11.92 2.64 -5.60
C THR A 190 13.35 3.15 -5.38
N LYS A 191 13.58 4.46 -5.43
CA LYS A 191 14.90 5.05 -5.19
C LYS A 191 14.93 5.89 -3.91
N PRO A 192 16.07 5.95 -3.22
CA PRO A 192 16.23 6.86 -2.09
C PRO A 192 15.91 8.30 -2.50
N THR A 193 14.99 8.94 -1.77
CA THR A 193 14.41 10.23 -2.15
C THR A 193 14.76 11.31 -1.15
N SER A 194 15.43 12.36 -1.63
CA SER A 194 15.74 13.54 -0.83
C SER A 194 14.67 14.62 -0.98
N ILE A 195 13.87 14.82 0.04
CA ILE A 195 12.88 15.93 0.11
C ILE A 195 13.59 17.29 -0.03
N ASN A 196 14.80 17.41 0.51
CA ASN A 196 15.60 18.63 0.35
C ASN A 196 16.03 18.88 -1.10
N ALA A 197 16.31 17.83 -1.88
CA ALA A 197 16.61 17.99 -3.31
C ALA A 197 15.34 18.43 -4.08
N ILE A 198 14.17 17.86 -3.76
CA ILE A 198 12.89 18.28 -4.35
C ILE A 198 12.59 19.75 -4.00
N TYR A 199 12.86 20.18 -2.75
CA TYR A 199 12.71 21.56 -2.33
C TYR A 199 13.56 22.52 -3.18
N LYS A 200 14.84 22.18 -3.38
CA LYS A 200 15.75 22.99 -4.20
C LYS A 200 15.27 23.09 -5.65
N ASP A 201 14.77 22.00 -6.20
CA ASP A 201 14.21 21.93 -7.54
C ASP A 201 12.97 22.82 -7.70
N ILE A 202 12.00 22.74 -6.76
CA ILE A 202 10.82 23.62 -6.73
C ILE A 202 11.23 25.10 -6.64
N LYS A 203 12.20 25.41 -5.78
CA LYS A 203 12.71 26.78 -5.63
C LYS A 203 13.37 27.31 -6.89
N SER A 204 14.13 26.48 -7.61
CA SER A 204 14.78 26.85 -8.86
C SER A 204 13.77 27.23 -9.96
N GLN A 205 12.53 26.72 -9.88
CA GLN A 205 11.44 27.06 -10.80
C GLN A 205 10.68 28.33 -10.37
N GLY A 206 11.11 29.01 -9.32
CA GLY A 206 10.46 30.22 -8.79
C GLY A 206 9.20 29.96 -8.01
N LEU A 207 8.85 28.69 -7.71
CA LEU A 207 7.67 28.33 -6.94
C LEU A 207 7.91 28.54 -5.44
N LYS A 208 6.86 28.99 -4.75
CA LYS A 208 6.92 29.30 -3.30
C LYS A 208 6.37 28.12 -2.49
N VAL A 209 7.21 27.56 -1.63
CA VAL A 209 6.85 26.54 -0.64
C VAL A 209 7.89 26.57 0.48
N SER A 210 7.52 26.25 1.70
CA SER A 210 8.47 26.04 2.78
C SER A 210 9.05 24.61 2.71
N LYS A 211 10.23 24.42 3.28
CA LYS A 211 10.83 23.10 3.37
C LYS A 211 10.01 22.19 4.29
N ASP A 212 9.48 22.75 5.37
CA ASP A 212 8.69 22.03 6.38
C ASP A 212 7.38 21.53 5.79
N ASP A 213 6.72 22.32 4.90
CA ASP A 213 5.53 21.88 4.20
C ASP A 213 5.80 20.60 3.37
N LEU A 214 6.96 20.52 2.67
CA LEU A 214 7.29 19.34 1.89
C LEU A 214 7.52 18.09 2.75
N TYR A 215 8.09 18.24 3.96
CA TYR A 215 8.20 17.13 4.89
C TYR A 215 6.84 16.71 5.45
N LEU A 216 5.95 17.65 5.72
CA LEU A 216 4.57 17.35 6.10
C LEU A 216 3.83 16.66 4.96
N TRP A 217 3.92 17.16 3.73
CA TRP A 217 3.28 16.52 2.57
C TRP A 217 3.83 15.11 2.31
N ALA A 218 5.12 14.86 2.58
CA ALA A 218 5.70 13.53 2.50
C ALA A 218 5.06 12.53 3.49
N ASN A 219 4.57 13.01 4.64
CA ASN A 219 3.77 12.19 5.56
C ASN A 219 2.34 12.04 5.02
N TYR A 220 1.69 13.16 4.66
CA TYR A 220 0.30 13.16 4.21
C TYR A 220 0.01 12.26 3.03
N ILE A 221 0.93 12.18 2.02
CA ILE A 221 0.77 11.26 0.89
C ILE A 221 0.86 9.78 1.30
N CYS A 222 1.46 9.47 2.43
CA CYS A 222 1.45 8.13 3.03
C CYS A 222 0.19 7.90 3.87
N ASP A 223 -0.26 8.92 4.60
CA ASP A 223 -1.46 8.86 5.45
C ASP A 223 -2.73 8.58 4.65
N ILE A 224 -2.80 9.10 3.41
CA ILE A 224 -3.90 8.81 2.46
C ILE A 224 -3.67 7.56 1.61
N PHE A 225 -2.71 6.71 1.97
CA PHE A 225 -2.34 5.49 1.25
C PHE A 225 -1.96 5.68 -0.23
N MET A 226 -1.67 6.90 -0.72
CA MET A 226 -1.19 7.09 -2.09
C MET A 226 0.20 6.48 -2.28
N PHE A 227 1.05 6.57 -1.24
CA PHE A 227 2.37 5.98 -1.21
C PHE A 227 2.63 5.21 0.09
N ILE A 228 3.50 4.22 -0.03
CA ILE A 228 4.10 3.51 1.09
C ILE A 228 5.57 3.94 1.17
N ARG A 229 6.04 4.23 2.36
CA ARG A 229 7.41 4.64 2.62
C ARG A 229 8.15 3.59 3.43
N ILE A 230 9.38 3.25 3.02
CA ILE A 230 10.29 2.41 3.80
C ILE A 230 11.59 3.16 4.10
N SER A 231 12.10 3.00 5.31
CA SER A 231 13.35 3.58 5.75
C SER A 231 14.54 2.68 5.36
N ARG A 232 15.75 3.27 5.39
CA ARG A 232 16.98 2.50 5.27
C ARG A 232 17.20 1.67 6.54
N TYR A 233 17.62 0.42 6.39
CA TYR A 233 18.07 -0.41 7.48
C TYR A 233 19.37 0.15 8.10
N ASP A 234 19.37 0.39 9.39
CA ASP A 234 20.60 0.63 10.18
C ASP A 234 20.36 0.09 11.59
N ARG A 235 21.42 -0.44 12.22
CA ARG A 235 21.37 -0.88 13.63
C ARG A 235 21.21 0.30 14.59
N SER A 236 21.54 1.50 14.17
CA SER A 236 21.38 2.74 14.91
C SER A 236 20.12 3.48 14.49
N LEU A 237 19.15 3.62 15.38
CA LEU A 237 17.91 4.39 15.15
C LEU A 237 18.19 5.83 14.68
N VAL A 238 19.27 6.47 15.21
CA VAL A 238 19.65 7.84 14.81
C VAL A 238 20.09 7.89 13.35
N LYS A 239 20.84 6.89 12.88
CA LYS A 239 21.27 6.82 11.47
C LYS A 239 20.10 6.46 10.55
N GLU A 240 19.24 5.56 10.97
CA GLU A 240 18.02 5.21 10.28
C GLU A 240 17.16 6.46 10.02
N GLN A 241 16.85 7.24 11.07
CA GLN A 241 16.03 8.46 10.98
C GLN A 241 16.64 9.57 10.13
N LYS A 242 17.96 9.61 9.97
CA LYS A 242 18.67 10.59 9.13
C LYS A 242 18.84 10.12 7.68
N SER A 243 18.50 8.88 7.38
CA SER A 243 18.62 8.31 6.06
C SER A 243 17.53 8.83 5.12
N LEU A 244 17.72 8.60 3.82
CA LEU A 244 16.70 8.86 2.83
C LEU A 244 15.69 7.71 2.83
N ASP A 245 14.42 8.03 2.60
CA ASP A 245 13.38 7.02 2.44
C ASP A 245 13.20 6.65 0.97
N LYS A 246 12.78 5.41 0.72
CA LYS A 246 12.22 4.98 -0.56
C LYS A 246 10.69 5.07 -0.52
N TYR A 247 10.08 5.50 -1.63
CA TYR A 247 8.63 5.57 -1.79
C TYR A 247 8.16 4.58 -2.83
N TYR A 248 7.00 3.99 -2.58
CA TYR A 248 6.33 3.02 -3.43
C TYR A 248 4.88 3.44 -3.61
N CYS A 249 4.31 3.22 -4.79
CA CYS A 249 2.93 3.58 -5.07
C CYS A 249 1.99 2.45 -4.61
N ILE A 250 0.81 2.80 -4.13
CA ILE A 250 -0.21 1.80 -3.76
C ILE A 250 -0.67 0.95 -4.96
N ASP A 251 -0.52 1.47 -6.18
CA ASP A 251 -0.94 0.80 -7.41
C ASP A 251 -0.07 1.24 -8.60
N ASN A 252 0.42 0.26 -9.40
CA ASN A 252 1.29 0.55 -10.54
C ASN A 252 0.58 1.34 -11.65
N GLY A 253 -0.73 1.14 -11.84
CA GLY A 253 -1.51 1.85 -12.85
C GLY A 253 -1.59 3.34 -12.58
N LEU A 254 -1.63 3.77 -11.32
CA LEU A 254 -1.63 5.19 -10.96
C LEU A 254 -0.40 5.93 -11.49
N ARG A 255 0.76 5.27 -11.56
CA ARG A 255 1.98 5.86 -12.12
C ARG A 255 1.80 6.27 -13.58
N GLY A 256 1.13 5.43 -14.37
CA GLY A 256 0.84 5.67 -15.78
C GLY A 256 -0.11 6.86 -16.04
N THR A 257 -0.91 7.28 -15.05
CA THR A 257 -1.77 8.48 -15.17
C THR A 257 -1.00 9.78 -15.03
N VAL A 258 0.15 9.74 -14.36
CA VAL A 258 0.93 10.94 -13.98
C VAL A 258 2.18 11.10 -14.83
N LEU A 259 2.78 9.98 -15.25
CA LEU A 259 4.03 9.94 -16.00
C LEU A 259 3.86 9.19 -17.30
N ILE A 260 4.61 9.61 -18.32
CA ILE A 260 4.73 8.84 -19.57
C ILE A 260 5.58 7.61 -19.27
N PRO A 261 5.08 6.38 -19.56
CA PRO A 261 5.83 5.14 -19.34
C PRO A 261 7.17 5.14 -20.08
N GLN A 262 8.20 4.60 -19.44
CA GLN A 262 9.55 4.43 -20.00
C GLN A 262 9.94 2.94 -20.06
N SER A 263 10.90 2.60 -20.91
CA SER A 263 11.32 1.21 -21.15
C SER A 263 11.85 0.46 -19.91
N ASN A 264 12.41 1.19 -18.93
CA ASN A 264 12.94 0.61 -17.68
C ASN A 264 11.93 0.61 -16.53
N ASP A 265 10.65 0.87 -16.79
CA ASP A 265 9.62 0.94 -15.76
C ASP A 265 9.20 -0.44 -15.23
N ASN A 266 9.46 -1.50 -15.98
CA ASN A 266 9.13 -2.87 -15.58
C ASN A 266 9.82 -3.29 -14.27
N GLY A 267 11.09 -2.97 -14.09
CA GLY A 267 11.83 -3.27 -12.87
C GLY A 267 11.28 -2.53 -11.65
N LYS A 268 10.95 -1.23 -11.82
CA LYS A 268 10.32 -0.46 -10.74
C LYS A 268 8.92 -0.97 -10.40
N GLY A 269 8.15 -1.36 -11.41
CA GLY A 269 6.84 -1.97 -11.21
C GLY A 269 6.94 -3.28 -10.42
N LEU A 270 7.92 -4.13 -10.77
CA LEU A 270 8.18 -5.38 -10.08
C LEU A 270 8.56 -5.14 -8.61
N GLU A 271 9.51 -4.24 -8.35
CA GLU A 271 9.93 -3.90 -6.99
C GLU A 271 8.76 -3.35 -6.16
N ASN A 272 7.91 -2.51 -6.78
CA ASN A 272 6.69 -1.99 -6.15
C ASN A 272 5.71 -3.10 -5.76
N ILE A 273 5.45 -4.06 -6.65
CA ILE A 273 4.58 -5.21 -6.38
C ILE A 273 5.14 -6.08 -5.25
N VAL A 274 6.45 -6.30 -5.22
CA VAL A 274 7.10 -7.08 -4.16
C VAL A 274 6.87 -6.41 -2.81
N LEU A 275 7.04 -5.08 -2.69
CA LEU A 275 6.72 -4.39 -1.44
C LEU A 275 5.26 -4.52 -1.06
N LEU A 276 4.33 -4.33 -1.99
CA LEU A 276 2.90 -4.48 -1.73
C LEU A 276 2.57 -5.89 -1.21
N GLN A 277 3.18 -6.92 -1.78
CA GLN A 277 3.02 -8.29 -1.29
C GLN A 277 3.62 -8.48 0.09
N LEU A 278 4.83 -7.96 0.36
CA LEU A 278 5.45 -8.02 1.68
C LEU A 278 4.56 -7.36 2.75
N ASN A 279 3.95 -6.21 2.43
CA ASN A 279 3.03 -5.55 3.35
C ASN A 279 1.74 -6.35 3.63
N ARG A 280 1.25 -7.12 2.65
CA ARG A 280 0.08 -8.01 2.87
C ARG A 280 0.39 -9.18 3.79
N ILE A 281 1.63 -9.70 3.74
CA ILE A 281 2.02 -10.90 4.48
C ILE A 281 2.75 -10.60 5.79
N LYS A 282 3.18 -9.36 6.01
CA LYS A 282 3.88 -8.98 7.24
C LYS A 282 3.01 -9.19 8.47
N GLN A 283 3.63 -9.67 9.54
CA GLN A 283 3.02 -9.72 10.87
C GLN A 283 3.15 -8.36 11.57
N PRO A 284 2.36 -8.08 12.62
CA PRO A 284 2.44 -6.80 13.36
C PRO A 284 3.83 -6.45 13.90
N SER A 285 4.66 -7.47 14.19
CA SER A 285 6.05 -7.29 14.66
C SER A 285 7.07 -7.14 13.53
N ASP A 286 6.63 -7.24 12.27
CA ASP A 286 7.53 -7.19 11.13
C ASP A 286 7.78 -5.76 10.67
N LYS A 287 9.01 -5.50 10.26
CA LYS A 287 9.44 -4.24 9.64
C LYS A 287 10.11 -4.53 8.32
N ILE A 288 9.69 -3.82 7.28
CA ILE A 288 10.32 -3.86 5.96
C ILE A 288 11.12 -2.59 5.77
N THR A 289 12.40 -2.74 5.47
CA THR A 289 13.36 -1.66 5.21
C THR A 289 14.18 -1.99 3.96
N TYR A 290 15.03 -1.10 3.49
CA TYR A 290 16.02 -1.39 2.45
C TYR A 290 17.44 -1.24 3.00
N TYR A 291 18.41 -1.93 2.43
CA TYR A 291 19.82 -1.78 2.81
C TYR A 291 20.58 -0.96 1.76
N GLN A 292 21.45 -0.06 2.24
CA GLN A 292 22.34 0.73 1.41
C GLN A 292 23.69 0.89 2.09
N GLY A 293 24.66 0.12 1.63
CA GLY A 293 26.08 0.27 1.92
C GLY A 293 26.84 0.74 0.68
N ASP A 294 27.92 0.03 0.31
CA ASP A 294 28.57 0.19 -0.99
C ASP A 294 27.68 -0.32 -2.11
N LYS A 295 26.88 -1.33 -1.80
CA LYS A 295 25.83 -1.89 -2.65
C LYS A 295 24.46 -1.71 -2.01
N GLU A 296 23.41 -2.02 -2.74
CA GLU A 296 22.03 -1.93 -2.30
C GLU A 296 21.39 -3.31 -2.24
N CYS A 297 20.52 -3.54 -1.22
CA CYS A 297 19.55 -4.63 -1.21
C CYS A 297 18.17 -4.04 -1.04
N ASP A 298 17.24 -4.44 -1.92
CA ASP A 298 15.94 -3.77 -2.05
C ASP A 298 15.09 -3.92 -0.81
N PHE A 299 15.06 -5.11 -0.19
CA PHE A 299 14.27 -5.32 1.02
C PHE A 299 15.01 -6.13 2.07
N VAL A 300 14.94 -5.62 3.29
CA VAL A 300 15.36 -6.26 4.53
C VAL A 300 14.11 -6.49 5.35
N HIS A 301 13.67 -7.74 5.46
CA HIS A 301 12.53 -8.12 6.26
C HIS A 301 12.99 -8.50 7.67
N GLN A 302 12.56 -7.73 8.64
CA GLN A 302 12.86 -7.94 10.05
C GLN A 302 11.61 -8.44 10.77
N ARG A 303 11.81 -9.36 11.70
CA ARG A 303 10.81 -9.77 12.68
C ARG A 303 11.38 -9.60 14.08
N ASN A 304 10.74 -8.75 14.87
CA ASN A 304 11.33 -8.26 16.12
C ASN A 304 12.70 -7.60 15.85
N GLU A 305 13.76 -8.10 16.49
CA GLU A 305 15.14 -7.58 16.34
C GLU A 305 15.97 -8.32 15.28
N SER A 306 15.43 -9.39 14.68
CA SER A 306 16.16 -10.26 13.77
C SER A 306 15.78 -10.01 12.32
N VAL A 307 16.77 -9.99 11.43
CA VAL A 307 16.53 -10.02 9.98
C VAL A 307 16.26 -11.48 9.60
N ILE A 308 15.05 -11.73 9.03
CA ILE A 308 14.58 -13.07 8.70
C ILE A 308 14.65 -13.39 7.21
N LEU A 309 14.74 -12.36 6.36
CA LEU A 309 14.80 -12.53 4.91
C LEU A 309 15.40 -11.28 4.27
N LEU A 310 16.28 -11.49 3.29
CA LEU A 310 16.78 -10.46 2.39
C LEU A 310 16.26 -10.72 0.98
N ILE A 311 15.76 -9.67 0.33
CA ILE A 311 15.19 -9.80 -1.01
C ILE A 311 15.83 -8.76 -1.93
N GLN A 312 16.30 -9.25 -3.07
CA GLN A 312 16.70 -8.42 -4.21
C GLN A 312 15.69 -8.60 -5.34
N VAL A 313 15.40 -7.54 -6.07
CA VAL A 313 14.39 -7.56 -7.13
C VAL A 313 15.00 -7.04 -8.43
N THR A 314 14.96 -7.85 -9.46
CA THR A 314 15.43 -7.45 -10.79
C THR A 314 14.53 -8.04 -11.87
N TRP A 315 14.31 -7.27 -12.94
CA TRP A 315 13.48 -7.76 -14.04
C TRP A 315 14.14 -8.91 -14.81
N ASP A 316 15.44 -8.82 -15.00
CA ASP A 316 16.23 -9.74 -15.82
C ASP A 316 17.66 -9.85 -15.27
N MET A 317 18.19 -11.06 -15.20
CA MET A 317 19.55 -11.38 -14.79
C MET A 317 20.39 -11.99 -15.92
N THR A 318 19.94 -11.90 -17.17
CA THR A 318 20.67 -12.44 -18.33
C THR A 318 21.96 -11.66 -18.61
N ASP A 319 21.97 -10.36 -18.31
CA ASP A 319 23.18 -9.54 -18.35
C ASP A 319 24.08 -9.85 -17.15
N GLU A 320 25.35 -10.21 -17.42
CA GLU A 320 26.31 -10.64 -16.40
C GLU A 320 26.65 -9.53 -15.40
N SER A 321 26.69 -8.28 -15.85
CA SER A 321 26.96 -7.13 -14.99
C SER A 321 25.78 -6.85 -14.02
N THR A 322 24.58 -6.99 -14.51
CA THR A 322 23.35 -6.89 -13.69
C THR A 322 23.33 -8.03 -12.67
N ARG A 323 23.54 -9.27 -13.12
CA ARG A 323 23.61 -10.45 -12.25
C ARG A 323 24.63 -10.29 -11.12
N ALA A 324 25.85 -9.86 -11.46
CA ALA A 324 26.92 -9.65 -10.48
C ALA A 324 26.55 -8.54 -9.47
N ARG A 325 25.93 -7.46 -9.92
CA ARG A 325 25.46 -6.36 -9.07
C ARG A 325 24.42 -6.84 -8.06
N GLU A 326 23.38 -7.55 -8.51
CA GLU A 326 22.29 -8.02 -7.64
C GLU A 326 22.81 -9.03 -6.61
N ILE A 327 23.65 -9.97 -7.03
CA ILE A 327 24.28 -10.95 -6.13
C ILE A 327 25.17 -10.24 -5.09
N SER A 328 26.01 -9.30 -5.51
CA SER A 328 26.90 -8.57 -4.59
C SER A 328 26.12 -7.74 -3.58
N GLY A 329 24.99 -7.15 -3.97
CA GLY A 329 24.13 -6.37 -3.07
C GLY A 329 23.54 -7.21 -1.95
N ILE A 330 22.94 -8.35 -2.30
CA ILE A 330 22.33 -9.22 -1.30
C ILE A 330 23.39 -9.90 -0.39
N LEU A 331 24.57 -10.23 -0.91
CA LEU A 331 25.67 -10.78 -0.12
C LEU A 331 26.22 -9.74 0.89
N GLU A 332 26.43 -8.50 0.48
CA GLU A 332 26.85 -7.44 1.40
C GLU A 332 25.81 -7.23 2.51
N ALA A 333 24.54 -7.17 2.16
CA ALA A 333 23.45 -7.08 3.14
C ALA A 333 23.46 -8.28 4.10
N SER A 334 23.68 -9.49 3.58
CA SER A 334 23.80 -10.71 4.38
C SER A 334 24.95 -10.66 5.38
N GLN A 335 26.13 -10.20 4.98
CA GLN A 335 27.29 -10.04 5.86
C GLN A 335 26.99 -9.05 7.00
N VAL A 336 26.33 -7.92 6.70
CA VAL A 336 26.03 -6.88 7.69
C VAL A 336 24.93 -7.31 8.66
N THR A 337 23.89 -7.98 8.15
CA THR A 337 22.71 -8.36 8.94
C THR A 337 22.89 -9.71 9.66
N GLY A 338 23.73 -10.60 9.13
CA GLY A 338 23.87 -11.98 9.59
C GLY A 338 22.74 -12.90 9.09
N CYS A 339 21.95 -12.47 8.11
CA CYS A 339 20.85 -13.25 7.55
C CYS A 339 21.33 -14.09 6.36
N ASP A 340 21.05 -15.39 6.40
CA ASP A 340 21.40 -16.35 5.34
C ASP A 340 20.20 -16.79 4.48
N ASN A 341 19.01 -16.28 4.78
CA ASN A 341 17.82 -16.48 3.95
C ASN A 341 17.80 -15.42 2.85
N LEU A 342 18.26 -15.80 1.66
CA LEU A 342 18.52 -14.89 0.54
C LEU A 342 17.62 -15.25 -0.64
N LEU A 343 16.87 -14.28 -1.13
CA LEU A 343 15.92 -14.44 -2.23
C LEU A 343 16.16 -13.36 -3.29
N ILE A 344 16.28 -13.77 -4.55
CA ILE A 344 16.21 -12.87 -5.69
C ILE A 344 14.90 -13.13 -6.42
N ILE A 345 14.12 -12.09 -6.65
CA ILE A 345 12.86 -12.15 -7.41
C ILE A 345 13.11 -11.58 -8.79
N THR A 346 12.82 -12.40 -9.81
CA THR A 346 12.97 -12.01 -11.23
C THR A 346 11.65 -12.10 -11.96
N LYS A 347 11.60 -11.68 -13.22
CA LYS A 347 10.44 -11.92 -14.08
C LYS A 347 10.16 -13.42 -14.29
N GLU A 348 11.19 -14.20 -14.65
CA GLU A 348 11.00 -15.59 -15.13
C GLU A 348 12.00 -16.61 -14.60
N GLU A 349 13.18 -16.17 -14.13
CA GLU A 349 14.26 -17.09 -13.78
C GLU A 349 13.96 -17.85 -12.48
N GLU A 350 14.28 -19.14 -12.51
CA GLU A 350 14.15 -20.03 -11.35
C GLU A 350 15.42 -20.89 -11.24
N CYS A 351 16.23 -20.63 -10.23
CA CYS A 351 17.44 -21.40 -9.95
C CYS A 351 17.90 -21.24 -8.51
N MET A 352 18.94 -21.99 -8.15
CA MET A 352 19.69 -21.82 -6.92
C MET A 352 21.12 -21.40 -7.27
N ILE A 353 21.61 -20.33 -6.65
CA ILE A 353 22.98 -19.85 -6.81
C ILE A 353 23.73 -20.17 -5.52
N GLU A 354 24.86 -20.88 -5.68
CA GLU A 354 25.78 -21.13 -4.57
C GLU A 354 27.04 -20.31 -4.78
N ILE A 355 27.31 -19.39 -3.88
CA ILE A 355 28.45 -18.47 -3.94
C ILE A 355 28.92 -18.09 -2.54
N GLU A 356 30.24 -18.07 -2.31
CA GLU A 356 30.85 -17.72 -1.02
C GLU A 356 30.29 -18.51 0.17
N GLY A 357 29.90 -19.77 -0.06
CA GLY A 357 29.30 -20.65 0.95
C GLY A 357 27.86 -20.32 1.31
N LYS A 358 27.22 -19.39 0.61
CA LYS A 358 25.81 -19.01 0.78
C LYS A 358 24.96 -19.53 -0.34
N ARG A 359 23.68 -19.74 -0.05
CA ARG A 359 22.67 -20.17 -1.03
C ARG A 359 21.69 -19.03 -1.26
N ILE A 360 21.55 -18.62 -2.52
CA ILE A 360 20.59 -17.59 -2.95
C ILE A 360 19.52 -18.28 -3.78
N GLN A 361 18.29 -18.23 -3.32
CA GLN A 361 17.15 -18.71 -4.09
C GLN A 361 16.76 -17.65 -5.13
N VAL A 362 16.58 -18.04 -6.38
CA VAL A 362 16.05 -17.19 -7.45
C VAL A 362 14.67 -17.72 -7.81
N LEU A 363 13.65 -16.86 -7.75
CA LEU A 363 12.26 -17.24 -8.06
C LEU A 363 11.63 -16.27 -9.04
N PRO A 364 10.80 -16.77 -9.99
CA PRO A 364 9.98 -15.89 -10.81
C PRO A 364 8.86 -15.25 -9.98
N ALA A 365 8.64 -13.97 -10.18
CA ALA A 365 7.69 -13.16 -9.42
C ALA A 365 6.28 -13.73 -9.43
N TRP A 366 5.78 -14.17 -10.61
CA TRP A 366 4.45 -14.78 -10.70
C TRP A 366 4.28 -15.98 -9.79
N LYS A 367 5.32 -16.79 -9.59
CA LYS A 367 5.32 -17.96 -8.72
C LYS A 367 5.36 -17.56 -7.25
N TRP A 368 6.26 -16.62 -6.90
CA TRP A 368 6.40 -16.12 -5.55
C TRP A 368 5.13 -15.43 -5.05
N LEU A 369 4.47 -14.62 -5.90
CA LEU A 369 3.22 -13.91 -5.58
C LEU A 369 2.01 -14.86 -5.36
N LEU A 370 2.08 -16.10 -5.84
CA LEU A 370 1.06 -17.13 -5.64
C LEU A 370 1.34 -18.03 -4.43
N THR A 371 2.49 -17.89 -3.77
CA THR A 371 2.78 -18.63 -2.54
C THR A 371 1.75 -18.26 -1.47
N PRO A 372 1.10 -19.23 -0.82
CA PRO A 372 0.13 -18.96 0.22
C PRO A 372 0.77 -18.11 1.32
N VAL A 373 0.01 -17.15 1.83
CA VAL A 373 0.31 -16.44 3.06
C VAL A 373 -0.02 -17.40 4.20
N GLU A 374 0.98 -17.91 4.91
CA GLU A 374 0.78 -18.70 6.13
C GLU A 374 0.47 -17.83 7.33
#